data_14ecb8aaeaff7d8c3ef9fdb7886438d5
#
_entry.id   14ecb8aaeaff7d8c3ef9fdb7886438d5
#
_cell.length_a   1.000
_cell.length_b   1.000
_cell.length_c   1.000
_cell.angle_alpha   90.00
_cell.angle_beta   90.00
_cell.angle_gamma   90.00
#
_symmetry.space_group_name_H-M   'P 1'
#
loop_
_entity.id
_entity.type
_entity.pdbx_description
1 polymer ?
#
loop_
_entity_poly.entity_id
_entity_poly.type
_entity_poly.pdbx_seq_one_letter_code
_entity_poly.pdbx_strand_id
1 'polypeptide(L)'
;MAEWAVCHRSVSIALACRAFSISETCYRYQPKLSDENELIADWLIALTTAKRTWGFGLCFLHLRNVKGFKWNHKRVYRIYRELELNMRIKPRKRLQREKPEPLAVPTAPNEVWSMDFMADQLADGRSFRTLNVLDDFNREGLAIEVDFSLPAERVVRTLNQIIAWRGKPLAIRVDNGPEYVSGRLQTWAEKTGVSLLYIQPGKPQQNAYVERYNRTVRTEWLGRYHFKSIEEVQDHATRWLWTYNNERPNMGIGGMTPIQKLKAA
;
A
#
# COMPACT_ATOMS: atom_id res chain seq x y z
N MET A 1 -19.70 33.52 21.47
CA MET A 1 -20.28 34.87 21.65
C MET A 1 -21.56 34.81 22.48
N ALA A 2 -22.62 34.07 22.10
CA ALA A 2 -23.86 33.96 22.88
C ALA A 2 -23.62 33.38 24.30
N GLU A 3 -22.86 32.32 24.45
CA GLU A 3 -22.47 31.77 25.77
C GLU A 3 -21.70 32.78 26.63
N TRP A 4 -20.79 33.53 26.02
CA TRP A 4 -20.06 34.57 26.71
C TRP A 4 -20.99 35.64 27.25
N ALA A 5 -22.00 36.09 26.44
CA ALA A 5 -22.96 37.07 26.86
C ALA A 5 -23.84 36.59 28.04
N VAL A 6 -24.26 35.34 28.01
CA VAL A 6 -25.03 34.74 29.11
C VAL A 6 -24.17 34.64 30.38
N CYS A 7 -22.94 34.12 30.28
CA CYS A 7 -22.08 33.89 31.45
C CYS A 7 -21.52 35.18 32.06
N HIS A 8 -21.17 36.21 31.25
CA HIS A 8 -20.44 37.40 31.72
C HIS A 8 -21.28 38.67 31.80
N ARG A 9 -22.44 38.68 31.15
CA ARG A 9 -23.33 39.85 31.14
C ARG A 9 -24.71 39.58 31.74
N SER A 10 -24.93 38.41 32.31
CA SER A 10 -26.19 37.99 32.94
C SER A 10 -27.41 38.15 32.02
N VAL A 11 -27.21 38.03 30.72
CA VAL A 11 -28.28 38.16 29.72
C VAL A 11 -29.02 36.83 29.63
N SER A 12 -30.35 36.86 29.46
CA SER A 12 -31.12 35.64 29.29
C SER A 12 -30.73 34.89 28.00
N ILE A 13 -30.79 33.56 28.04
CA ILE A 13 -30.49 32.70 26.87
C ILE A 13 -31.30 33.12 25.65
N ALA A 14 -32.60 33.37 25.83
CA ALA A 14 -33.50 33.80 24.76
C ALA A 14 -33.06 35.11 24.12
N LEU A 15 -32.60 36.07 24.92
CA LEU A 15 -32.13 37.37 24.41
C LEU A 15 -30.80 37.24 23.70
N ALA A 16 -29.85 36.47 24.26
CA ALA A 16 -28.59 36.18 23.62
C ALA A 16 -28.77 35.43 22.30
N CYS A 17 -29.62 34.42 22.24
CA CYS A 17 -29.94 33.70 21.03
C CYS A 17 -30.52 34.58 19.94
N ARG A 18 -31.44 35.50 20.28
CA ARG A 18 -32.00 36.49 19.35
C ARG A 18 -30.92 37.45 18.83
N ALA A 19 -30.09 37.97 19.71
CA ALA A 19 -29.04 38.94 19.34
C ALA A 19 -27.98 38.33 18.39
N PHE A 20 -27.66 37.05 18.54
CA PHE A 20 -26.69 36.35 17.72
C PHE A 20 -27.30 35.48 16.60
N SER A 21 -28.61 35.58 16.37
CA SER A 21 -29.34 34.84 15.31
C SER A 21 -29.13 33.32 15.36
N ILE A 22 -29.09 32.74 16.55
CA ILE A 22 -29.00 31.29 16.78
C ILE A 22 -30.27 30.80 17.48
N SER A 23 -30.65 29.53 17.24
CA SER A 23 -31.78 28.94 17.98
C SER A 23 -31.36 28.56 19.40
N GLU A 24 -32.30 28.54 20.36
CA GLU A 24 -32.03 28.04 21.70
C GLU A 24 -31.62 26.58 21.71
N THR A 25 -32.13 25.77 20.76
CA THR A 25 -31.70 24.37 20.56
C THR A 25 -30.23 24.27 20.18
N CYS A 26 -29.76 25.16 19.31
CA CYS A 26 -28.35 25.25 18.94
C CYS A 26 -27.47 25.70 20.13
N TYR A 27 -27.95 26.69 20.91
CA TYR A 27 -27.26 27.17 22.12
C TYR A 27 -27.13 26.08 23.19
N ARG A 28 -28.21 25.30 23.41
CA ARG A 28 -28.24 24.21 24.42
C ARG A 28 -27.64 22.91 23.92
N TYR A 29 -27.23 22.85 22.64
CA TYR A 29 -26.64 21.64 22.08
C TYR A 29 -25.28 21.36 22.72
N GLN A 30 -25.22 20.28 23.48
CA GLN A 30 -23.96 19.70 23.92
C GLN A 30 -23.65 18.52 23.02
N PRO A 31 -22.47 18.49 22.36
CA PRO A 31 -22.08 17.34 21.58
C PRO A 31 -21.97 16.13 22.51
N LYS A 32 -22.78 15.12 22.28
CA LYS A 32 -22.61 13.81 22.94
C LYS A 32 -21.28 13.23 22.45
N LEU A 33 -20.25 13.37 23.26
CA LEU A 33 -19.02 12.61 23.06
C LEU A 33 -19.40 11.13 23.16
N SER A 34 -19.26 10.42 22.06
CA SER A 34 -19.48 8.97 22.03
C SER A 34 -18.16 8.31 22.30
N ASP A 35 -18.10 7.40 23.28
CA ASP A 35 -16.93 6.56 23.59
C ASP A 35 -16.36 5.89 22.34
N GLU A 36 -17.23 5.61 21.37
CA GLU A 36 -16.84 5.09 20.08
C GLU A 36 -16.02 6.10 19.23
N ASN A 37 -16.18 7.41 19.42
CA ASN A 37 -15.34 8.40 18.74
C ASN A 37 -13.92 8.39 19.31
N GLU A 38 -13.78 8.18 20.60
CA GLU A 38 -12.48 8.05 21.25
C GLU A 38 -11.76 6.80 20.76
N LEU A 39 -12.46 5.67 20.70
CA LEU A 39 -11.93 4.43 20.13
C LEU A 39 -11.49 4.60 18.66
N ILE A 40 -12.27 5.33 17.85
CA ILE A 40 -11.87 5.63 16.46
C ILE A 40 -10.60 6.49 16.43
N ALA A 41 -10.52 7.49 17.31
CA ALA A 41 -9.35 8.37 17.39
C ALA A 41 -8.09 7.59 17.76
N ASP A 42 -8.16 6.74 18.76
CA ASP A 42 -7.04 5.88 19.20
C ASP A 42 -6.53 4.97 18.08
N TRP A 43 -7.44 4.31 17.38
CA TRP A 43 -7.08 3.50 16.22
C TRP A 43 -6.41 4.30 15.11
N LEU A 44 -6.92 5.50 14.81
CA LEU A 44 -6.34 6.36 13.76
C LEU A 44 -4.95 6.85 14.15
N ILE A 45 -4.75 7.25 15.41
CA ILE A 45 -3.44 7.67 15.92
C ILE A 45 -2.46 6.51 15.88
N ALA A 46 -2.85 5.33 16.37
CA ALA A 46 -2.00 4.15 16.36
C ALA A 46 -1.59 3.75 14.93
N LEU A 47 -2.53 3.74 13.98
CA LEU A 47 -2.24 3.40 12.58
C LEU A 47 -1.33 4.42 11.90
N THR A 48 -1.58 5.72 12.06
CA THR A 48 -0.77 6.75 11.42
C THR A 48 0.62 6.88 12.04
N THR A 49 0.77 6.54 13.31
CA THR A 49 2.07 6.45 13.98
C THR A 49 2.87 5.25 13.47
N ALA A 50 2.26 4.07 13.40
CA ALA A 50 2.92 2.84 12.94
C ALA A 50 3.17 2.85 11.43
N LYS A 51 2.25 3.39 10.64
CA LYS A 51 2.25 3.39 9.17
C LYS A 51 2.22 4.83 8.63
N ARG A 52 3.28 5.59 8.86
CA ARG A 52 3.37 7.04 8.55
C ARG A 52 3.08 7.42 7.09
N THR A 53 3.11 6.48 6.16
CA THR A 53 2.81 6.69 4.73
C THR A 53 1.35 6.42 4.39
N TRP A 54 0.58 5.89 5.33
CA TRP A 54 -0.82 5.61 5.09
C TRP A 54 -1.66 6.88 5.29
N GLY A 55 -2.30 7.33 4.22
CA GLY A 55 -3.32 8.37 4.31
C GLY A 55 -4.67 7.81 4.73
N PHE A 56 -5.64 8.69 4.92
CA PHE A 56 -6.98 8.35 5.36
C PHE A 56 -7.57 7.11 4.68
N GLY A 57 -7.47 7.03 3.33
CA GLY A 57 -8.07 5.93 2.58
C GLY A 57 -7.53 4.54 2.99
N LEU A 58 -6.22 4.41 3.20
CA LEU A 58 -5.63 3.14 3.66
C LEU A 58 -5.99 2.85 5.12
N CYS A 59 -5.96 3.85 6.00
CA CYS A 59 -6.36 3.69 7.40
C CYS A 59 -7.82 3.23 7.50
N PHE A 60 -8.74 3.90 6.79
CA PHE A 60 -10.15 3.54 6.79
C PHE A 60 -10.40 2.12 6.26
N LEU A 61 -9.78 1.76 5.14
CA LEU A 61 -9.92 0.42 4.56
C LEU A 61 -9.33 -0.66 5.46
N HIS A 62 -8.21 -0.39 6.14
CA HIS A 62 -7.65 -1.31 7.13
C HIS A 62 -8.61 -1.53 8.29
N LEU A 63 -9.17 -0.46 8.87
CA LEU A 63 -10.13 -0.56 9.95
C LEU A 63 -11.38 -1.34 9.53
N ARG A 64 -11.88 -1.10 8.31
CA ARG A 64 -13.08 -1.73 7.78
C ARG A 64 -12.86 -3.18 7.35
N ASN A 65 -11.84 -3.44 6.52
CA ASN A 65 -11.68 -4.72 5.82
C ASN A 65 -10.77 -5.71 6.58
N VAL A 66 -9.82 -5.23 7.38
CA VAL A 66 -8.89 -6.06 8.15
C VAL A 66 -9.36 -6.21 9.60
N LYS A 67 -9.75 -5.10 10.24
CA LYS A 67 -10.24 -5.12 11.63
C LYS A 67 -11.74 -5.37 11.76
N GLY A 68 -12.51 -5.24 10.68
CA GLY A 68 -13.93 -5.56 10.64
C GLY A 68 -14.87 -4.47 11.20
N PHE A 69 -14.37 -3.28 11.50
CA PHE A 69 -15.20 -2.18 12.01
C PHE A 69 -16.15 -1.65 10.92
N LYS A 70 -17.44 -1.56 11.25
CA LYS A 70 -18.50 -1.08 10.34
C LYS A 70 -18.78 0.43 10.47
N TRP A 71 -17.78 1.21 10.87
CA TRP A 71 -17.94 2.65 11.06
C TRP A 71 -18.23 3.39 9.76
N ASN A 72 -19.05 4.44 9.87
CA ASN A 72 -19.37 5.28 8.74
C ASN A 72 -18.14 6.07 8.27
N HIS A 73 -17.85 6.03 6.97
CA HIS A 73 -16.73 6.73 6.34
C HIS A 73 -16.67 8.22 6.68
N LYS A 74 -17.82 8.93 6.62
CA LYS A 74 -17.90 10.37 6.92
C LYS A 74 -17.55 10.67 8.39
N ARG A 75 -17.98 9.79 9.31
CA ARG A 75 -17.67 9.91 10.74
C ARG A 75 -16.17 9.73 10.99
N VAL A 76 -15.57 8.67 10.47
CA VAL A 76 -14.11 8.39 10.61
C VAL A 76 -13.29 9.51 9.97
N TYR A 77 -13.72 10.02 8.79
CA TYR A 77 -13.01 11.11 8.11
C TYR A 77 -13.05 12.42 8.89
N ARG A 78 -14.20 12.74 9.53
CA ARG A 78 -14.31 13.92 10.39
C ARG A 78 -13.30 13.83 11.53
N ILE A 79 -13.26 12.71 12.27
CA ILE A 79 -12.31 12.50 13.39
C ILE A 79 -10.85 12.56 12.90
N TYR A 80 -10.55 11.95 11.75
CA TYR A 80 -9.23 12.02 11.14
C TYR A 80 -8.77 13.45 10.86
N ARG A 81 -9.69 14.32 10.45
CA ARG A 81 -9.41 15.75 10.22
C ARG A 81 -9.28 16.54 11.51
N GLU A 82 -10.13 16.27 12.49
CA GLU A 82 -10.09 16.90 13.84
C GLU A 82 -8.74 16.61 14.54
N LEU A 83 -8.17 15.42 14.31
CA LEU A 83 -6.85 15.03 14.80
C LEU A 83 -5.67 15.53 13.95
N GLU A 84 -5.92 16.33 12.92
CA GLU A 84 -4.91 16.88 12.01
C GLU A 84 -3.97 15.84 11.37
N LEU A 85 -4.43 14.60 11.19
CA LEU A 85 -3.64 13.48 10.65
C LEU A 85 -3.43 13.56 9.13
N ASN A 86 -3.90 14.63 8.48
CA ASN A 86 -3.80 14.81 7.03
C ASN A 86 -2.34 14.90 6.59
N MET A 87 -1.95 14.03 5.66
CA MET A 87 -0.64 14.12 5.03
C MET A 87 -0.54 15.40 4.19
N ARG A 88 0.61 16.07 4.24
CA ARG A 88 0.88 17.22 3.38
C ARG A 88 1.00 16.79 1.92
N ILE A 89 0.01 17.16 1.12
CA ILE A 89 0.03 16.91 -0.33
C ILE A 89 0.70 18.09 -1.02
N LYS A 90 1.82 17.84 -1.71
CA LYS A 90 2.39 18.81 -2.64
C LYS A 90 1.71 18.63 -4.00
N PRO A 91 0.96 19.63 -4.51
CA PRO A 91 0.36 19.54 -5.84
C PRO A 91 1.50 19.41 -6.87
N ARG A 92 1.44 18.37 -7.70
CA ARG A 92 2.35 18.19 -8.83
C ARG A 92 1.62 18.62 -10.10
N LYS A 93 2.23 19.48 -10.91
CA LYS A 93 1.79 19.68 -12.30
C LYS A 93 1.94 18.34 -13.03
N ARG A 94 0.80 17.73 -13.40
CA ARG A 94 0.81 16.53 -14.23
C ARG A 94 0.95 16.97 -15.68
N LEU A 95 1.96 16.43 -16.38
CA LEU A 95 1.99 16.46 -17.83
C LEU A 95 0.79 15.66 -18.34
N GLN A 96 -0.01 16.25 -19.23
CA GLN A 96 -1.05 15.53 -19.95
C GLN A 96 -0.33 14.57 -20.92
N ARG A 97 -0.47 13.28 -20.67
CA ARG A 97 -0.03 12.21 -21.56
C ARG A 97 -1.25 11.44 -21.99
N GLU A 98 -1.22 10.87 -23.17
CA GLU A 98 -2.22 9.90 -23.59
C GLU A 98 -2.32 8.78 -22.53
N LYS A 99 -3.54 8.36 -22.24
CA LYS A 99 -3.74 7.25 -21.30
C LYS A 99 -3.27 5.98 -21.99
N PRO A 100 -2.30 5.26 -21.41
CA PRO A 100 -1.90 3.97 -21.95
C PRO A 100 -3.07 3.00 -21.90
N GLU A 101 -3.08 2.03 -22.82
CA GLU A 101 -4.04 0.93 -22.77
C GLU A 101 -3.97 0.22 -21.42
N PRO A 102 -5.12 -0.07 -20.78
CA PRO A 102 -5.15 -0.78 -19.52
C PRO A 102 -4.49 -2.16 -19.68
N LEU A 103 -3.62 -2.50 -18.74
CA LEU A 103 -3.07 -3.84 -18.68
C LEU A 103 -4.20 -4.84 -18.40
N ALA A 104 -4.27 -5.93 -19.16
CA ALA A 104 -5.22 -7.00 -18.87
C ALA A 104 -4.97 -7.55 -17.45
N VAL A 105 -6.02 -7.58 -16.65
CA VAL A 105 -5.96 -8.14 -15.31
C VAL A 105 -6.19 -9.66 -15.42
N PRO A 106 -5.29 -10.51 -14.91
CA PRO A 106 -5.51 -11.95 -14.87
C PRO A 106 -6.82 -12.27 -14.13
N THR A 107 -7.46 -13.37 -14.50
CA THR A 107 -8.76 -13.79 -13.94
C THR A 107 -8.61 -14.73 -12.76
N ALA A 108 -7.47 -15.40 -12.65
CA ALA A 108 -7.17 -16.35 -11.58
C ALA A 108 -5.72 -16.19 -11.06
N PRO A 109 -5.44 -16.68 -9.83
CA PRO A 109 -4.09 -16.75 -9.29
C PRO A 109 -3.18 -17.60 -10.17
N ASN A 110 -1.89 -17.25 -10.21
CA ASN A 110 -0.87 -17.96 -10.99
C ASN A 110 -1.07 -17.93 -12.52
N GLU A 111 -1.97 -17.10 -13.07
CA GLU A 111 -1.99 -16.89 -14.52
C GLU A 111 -0.75 -16.10 -14.98
N VAL A 112 -0.52 -14.96 -14.37
CA VAL A 112 0.63 -14.11 -14.70
C VAL A 112 1.28 -13.59 -13.43
N TRP A 113 2.57 -13.87 -13.29
CA TRP A 113 3.41 -13.16 -12.34
C TRP A 113 4.15 -12.02 -13.05
N SER A 114 4.52 -11.01 -12.31
CA SER A 114 5.45 -9.97 -12.77
C SER A 114 6.63 -9.88 -11.82
N MET A 115 7.81 -9.65 -12.35
CA MET A 115 9.01 -9.48 -11.53
C MET A 115 9.87 -8.32 -12.03
N ASP A 116 10.59 -7.71 -11.09
CA ASP A 116 11.47 -6.58 -11.36
C ASP A 116 12.53 -6.43 -10.27
N PHE A 117 13.64 -5.81 -10.64
CA PHE A 117 14.71 -5.51 -9.72
C PHE A 117 14.62 -4.09 -9.17
N MET A 118 15.03 -3.94 -7.92
CA MET A 118 15.35 -2.63 -7.35
C MET A 118 16.77 -2.64 -6.80
N ALA A 119 17.36 -1.47 -6.66
CA ALA A 119 18.65 -1.28 -6.00
C ALA A 119 18.54 -0.28 -4.86
N ASP A 120 19.33 -0.50 -3.81
CA ASP A 120 19.51 0.40 -2.68
C ASP A 120 20.92 0.24 -2.10
N GLN A 121 21.24 0.94 -0.99
CA GLN A 121 22.55 0.92 -0.37
C GLN A 121 22.44 0.66 1.13
N LEU A 122 23.42 -0.09 1.65
CA LEU A 122 23.63 -0.23 3.08
C LEU A 122 24.22 1.05 3.68
N ALA A 123 24.22 1.14 5.00
CA ALA A 123 24.76 2.29 5.73
C ALA A 123 26.26 2.54 5.46
N ASP A 124 27.01 1.51 5.07
CA ASP A 124 28.41 1.57 4.69
C ASP A 124 28.64 1.94 3.21
N GLY A 125 27.56 2.20 2.44
CA GLY A 125 27.61 2.58 1.02
C GLY A 125 27.63 1.41 0.05
N ARG A 126 27.72 0.15 0.49
CA ARG A 126 27.64 -0.99 -0.42
C ARG A 126 26.26 -1.11 -1.03
N SER A 127 26.19 -1.20 -2.34
CA SER A 127 24.93 -1.39 -3.05
C SER A 127 24.42 -2.82 -2.92
N PHE A 128 23.12 -2.98 -2.76
CA PHE A 128 22.44 -4.27 -2.83
C PHE A 128 21.25 -4.19 -3.79
N ARG A 129 20.77 -5.35 -4.21
CA ARG A 129 19.61 -5.48 -5.09
C ARG A 129 18.50 -6.27 -4.42
N THR A 130 17.27 -5.99 -4.81
CA THR A 130 16.12 -6.82 -4.47
C THR A 130 15.47 -7.34 -5.74
N LEU A 131 15.12 -8.62 -5.78
CA LEU A 131 14.22 -9.19 -6.77
C LEU A 131 12.82 -9.25 -6.17
N ASN A 132 11.90 -8.52 -6.76
CA ASN A 132 10.51 -8.49 -6.36
C ASN A 132 9.68 -9.35 -7.32
N VAL A 133 8.89 -10.26 -6.79
CA VAL A 133 7.97 -11.11 -7.56
C VAL A 133 6.56 -10.90 -7.07
N LEU A 134 5.62 -10.64 -7.97
CA LEU A 134 4.22 -10.30 -7.70
C LEU A 134 3.28 -11.18 -8.51
N ASP A 135 2.18 -11.64 -7.91
CA ASP A 135 1.05 -12.21 -8.66
C ASP A 135 0.15 -11.06 -9.15
N ASP A 136 -0.03 -10.98 -10.46
CA ASP A 136 -0.79 -9.89 -11.10
C ASP A 136 -2.29 -9.97 -10.84
N PHE A 137 -2.85 -11.13 -10.44
CA PHE A 137 -4.27 -11.29 -10.13
C PHE A 137 -4.67 -10.58 -8.82
N ASN A 138 -4.03 -10.95 -7.74
CA ASN A 138 -4.40 -10.46 -6.39
C ASN A 138 -3.42 -9.43 -5.83
N ARG A 139 -2.38 -9.05 -6.59
CA ARG A 139 -1.31 -8.13 -6.16
C ARG A 139 -0.51 -8.64 -4.96
N GLU A 140 -0.46 -9.95 -4.78
CA GLU A 140 0.31 -10.60 -3.72
C GLU A 140 1.81 -10.50 -4.03
N GLY A 141 2.59 -9.97 -3.10
CA GLY A 141 4.04 -10.11 -3.18
C GLY A 141 4.43 -11.54 -2.84
N LEU A 142 5.00 -12.25 -3.81
CA LEU A 142 5.37 -13.65 -3.67
C LEU A 142 6.75 -13.82 -3.05
N ALA A 143 7.68 -12.92 -3.41
CA ALA A 143 9.02 -12.88 -2.83
C ALA A 143 9.62 -11.47 -2.91
N ILE A 144 10.51 -11.20 -1.97
CA ILE A 144 11.53 -10.15 -2.05
C ILE A 144 12.86 -10.82 -1.69
N GLU A 145 13.63 -11.21 -2.69
CA GLU A 145 14.97 -11.76 -2.50
C GLU A 145 15.99 -10.64 -2.48
N VAL A 146 16.89 -10.65 -1.49
CA VAL A 146 17.87 -9.57 -1.29
C VAL A 146 19.28 -10.15 -1.38
N ASP A 147 20.14 -9.52 -2.17
CA ASP A 147 21.58 -9.85 -2.21
C ASP A 147 22.38 -8.69 -2.81
N PHE A 148 23.71 -8.74 -2.67
CA PHE A 148 24.62 -7.83 -3.38
C PHE A 148 24.58 -8.05 -4.88
N SER A 149 24.39 -9.30 -5.31
CA SER A 149 24.25 -9.69 -6.72
C SER A 149 23.14 -10.72 -6.85
N LEU A 150 22.29 -10.55 -7.87
CA LEU A 150 21.18 -11.45 -8.18
C LEU A 150 21.31 -11.96 -9.61
N PRO A 151 22.27 -12.86 -9.87
CA PRO A 151 22.44 -13.49 -11.18
C PRO A 151 21.25 -14.40 -11.50
N ALA A 152 21.13 -14.84 -12.77
CA ALA A 152 20.01 -15.65 -13.25
C ALA A 152 19.80 -16.94 -12.43
N GLU A 153 20.87 -17.54 -11.90
CA GLU A 153 20.80 -18.72 -11.03
C GLU A 153 20.03 -18.44 -9.72
N ARG A 154 20.26 -17.26 -9.13
CA ARG A 154 19.53 -16.83 -7.93
C ARG A 154 18.06 -16.57 -8.26
N VAL A 155 17.77 -15.93 -9.40
CA VAL A 155 16.39 -15.71 -9.87
C VAL A 155 15.69 -17.05 -10.03
N VAL A 156 16.28 -18.01 -10.73
CA VAL A 156 15.73 -19.37 -10.93
C VAL A 156 15.50 -20.07 -9.59
N ARG A 157 16.44 -19.98 -8.65
CA ARG A 157 16.28 -20.56 -7.31
C ARG A 157 15.08 -19.96 -6.58
N THR A 158 14.95 -18.64 -6.58
CA THR A 158 13.83 -17.94 -5.96
C THR A 158 12.49 -18.34 -6.60
N LEU A 159 12.43 -18.40 -7.92
CA LEU A 159 11.22 -18.84 -8.63
C LEU A 159 10.83 -20.28 -8.28
N ASN A 160 11.81 -21.20 -8.21
CA ASN A 160 11.55 -22.59 -7.79
C ASN A 160 11.04 -22.66 -6.35
N GLN A 161 11.58 -21.86 -5.45
CA GLN A 161 11.07 -21.77 -4.08
C GLN A 161 9.63 -21.29 -4.04
N ILE A 162 9.27 -20.25 -4.81
CA ILE A 162 7.89 -19.77 -4.89
C ILE A 162 6.97 -20.85 -5.44
N ILE A 163 7.37 -21.52 -6.52
CA ILE A 163 6.58 -22.58 -7.16
C ILE A 163 6.29 -23.72 -6.18
N ALA A 164 7.23 -24.06 -5.31
CA ALA A 164 7.09 -25.15 -4.35
C ALA A 164 5.93 -24.95 -3.34
N TRP A 165 5.63 -23.69 -2.96
CA TRP A 165 4.56 -23.42 -2.00
C TRP A 165 3.32 -22.77 -2.62
N ARG A 166 3.46 -22.08 -3.76
CA ARG A 166 2.39 -21.30 -4.38
C ARG A 166 1.78 -21.96 -5.61
N GLY A 167 2.51 -22.88 -6.22
CA GLY A 167 2.19 -23.45 -7.52
C GLY A 167 2.83 -22.68 -8.68
N LYS A 168 2.78 -23.27 -9.85
CA LYS A 168 3.46 -22.78 -11.05
C LYS A 168 2.60 -21.73 -11.78
N PRO A 169 3.16 -20.60 -12.22
CA PRO A 169 2.46 -19.63 -13.07
C PRO A 169 2.40 -20.13 -14.52
N LEU A 170 1.43 -19.63 -15.29
CA LEU A 170 1.39 -19.83 -16.73
C LEU A 170 2.43 -18.95 -17.43
N ALA A 171 2.59 -17.73 -16.95
CA ALA A 171 3.54 -16.80 -17.52
C ALA A 171 4.18 -15.89 -16.46
N ILE A 172 5.38 -15.39 -16.77
CA ILE A 172 6.07 -14.38 -15.97
C ILE A 172 6.40 -13.19 -16.86
N ARG A 173 5.95 -12.00 -16.46
CA ARG A 173 6.26 -10.76 -17.15
C ARG A 173 7.55 -10.16 -16.60
N VAL A 174 8.44 -9.79 -17.53
CA VAL A 174 9.78 -9.27 -17.24
C VAL A 174 10.10 -8.10 -18.14
N ASP A 175 11.03 -7.26 -17.72
CA ASP A 175 11.66 -6.29 -18.61
C ASP A 175 12.72 -6.96 -19.52
N ASN A 176 13.39 -6.16 -20.34
CA ASN A 176 14.46 -6.63 -21.23
C ASN A 176 15.85 -6.54 -20.56
N GLY A 177 15.94 -6.60 -19.25
CA GLY A 177 17.19 -6.58 -18.53
C GLY A 177 18.08 -7.79 -18.87
N PRO A 178 19.41 -7.65 -18.80
CA PRO A 178 20.35 -8.73 -19.16
C PRO A 178 20.16 -9.99 -18.32
N GLU A 179 19.71 -9.87 -17.09
CA GLU A 179 19.43 -10.99 -16.20
C GLU A 179 18.24 -11.84 -16.70
N TYR A 180 17.27 -11.20 -17.34
CA TYR A 180 16.07 -11.86 -17.86
C TYR A 180 16.24 -12.41 -19.28
N VAL A 181 17.13 -11.82 -20.07
CA VAL A 181 17.48 -12.31 -21.41
C VAL A 181 18.52 -13.45 -21.35
N SER A 182 18.96 -13.81 -20.16
CA SER A 182 19.97 -14.88 -19.97
C SER A 182 19.46 -16.24 -20.46
N GLY A 183 20.31 -16.98 -21.16
CA GLY A 183 19.99 -18.34 -21.62
C GLY A 183 19.57 -19.29 -20.48
N ARG A 184 20.04 -19.05 -19.26
CA ARG A 184 19.66 -19.85 -18.08
C ARG A 184 18.21 -19.70 -17.69
N LEU A 185 17.68 -18.47 -17.65
CA LEU A 185 16.29 -18.22 -17.33
C LEU A 185 15.37 -18.75 -18.45
N GLN A 186 15.77 -18.59 -19.70
CA GLN A 186 15.04 -19.12 -20.85
C GLN A 186 14.98 -20.66 -20.80
N THR A 187 16.12 -21.33 -20.61
CA THR A 187 16.18 -22.81 -20.47
C THR A 187 15.34 -23.30 -19.30
N TRP A 188 15.32 -22.57 -18.18
CA TRP A 188 14.47 -22.90 -17.03
C TRP A 188 12.98 -22.76 -17.39
N ALA A 189 12.62 -21.70 -18.07
CA ALA A 189 11.23 -21.43 -18.47
C ALA A 189 10.71 -22.54 -19.42
N GLU A 190 11.52 -22.93 -20.39
CA GLU A 190 11.21 -24.05 -21.30
C GLU A 190 11.02 -25.37 -20.54
N LYS A 191 11.95 -25.71 -19.63
CA LYS A 191 11.88 -26.95 -18.83
C LYS A 191 10.66 -26.99 -17.89
N THR A 192 10.28 -25.85 -17.35
CA THR A 192 9.14 -25.76 -16.42
C THR A 192 7.82 -25.54 -17.13
N GLY A 193 7.82 -25.22 -18.42
CA GLY A 193 6.63 -24.86 -19.20
C GLY A 193 6.01 -23.54 -18.73
N VAL A 194 6.85 -22.56 -18.35
CA VAL A 194 6.44 -21.19 -17.99
C VAL A 194 6.77 -20.26 -19.15
N SER A 195 5.83 -19.45 -19.59
CA SER A 195 6.05 -18.46 -20.65
C SER A 195 6.72 -17.19 -20.11
N LEU A 196 7.78 -16.71 -20.73
CA LEU A 196 8.37 -15.41 -20.42
C LEU A 196 7.75 -14.33 -21.32
N LEU A 197 7.11 -13.33 -20.72
CA LEU A 197 6.47 -12.21 -21.42
C LEU A 197 7.36 -10.98 -21.30
N TYR A 198 8.15 -10.72 -22.33
CA TYR A 198 9.00 -9.53 -22.37
C TYR A 198 8.19 -8.29 -22.73
N ILE A 199 8.40 -7.20 -22.00
CA ILE A 199 7.77 -5.91 -22.31
C ILE A 199 8.38 -5.33 -23.59
N GLN A 200 7.57 -4.60 -24.36
CA GLN A 200 8.07 -3.91 -25.54
C GLN A 200 9.00 -2.76 -25.14
N PRO A 201 10.10 -2.53 -25.86
CA PRO A 201 10.96 -1.38 -25.63
C PRO A 201 10.16 -0.06 -25.63
N GLY A 202 10.39 0.80 -24.64
CA GLY A 202 9.69 2.07 -24.49
C GLY A 202 8.25 1.99 -23.95
N LYS A 203 7.74 0.81 -23.59
CA LYS A 203 6.41 0.63 -23.00
C LYS A 203 6.48 0.10 -21.55
N PRO A 204 7.04 0.85 -20.60
CA PRO A 204 7.15 0.41 -19.19
C PRO A 204 5.78 0.12 -18.56
N GLN A 205 4.71 0.78 -19.01
CA GLN A 205 3.36 0.52 -18.54
C GLN A 205 2.92 -0.95 -18.67
N GLN A 206 3.56 -1.74 -19.53
CA GLN A 206 3.29 -3.18 -19.63
C GLN A 206 3.74 -3.95 -18.38
N ASN A 207 4.59 -3.39 -17.50
CA ASN A 207 4.97 -3.96 -16.21
C ASN A 207 4.43 -3.14 -15.01
N ALA A 208 3.32 -2.42 -15.24
CA ALA A 208 2.80 -1.42 -14.29
C ALA A 208 2.46 -1.98 -12.90
N TYR A 209 2.15 -3.27 -12.76
CA TYR A 209 1.78 -3.85 -11.46
C TYR A 209 2.97 -3.97 -10.54
N VAL A 210 4.07 -4.56 -11.00
CA VAL A 210 5.30 -4.65 -10.20
C VAL A 210 5.96 -3.29 -10.03
N GLU A 211 5.89 -2.38 -11.02
CA GLU A 211 6.36 -1.01 -10.86
C GLU A 211 5.61 -0.27 -9.74
N ARG A 212 4.28 -0.45 -9.68
CA ARG A 212 3.46 0.10 -8.61
C ARG A 212 3.81 -0.52 -7.26
N TYR A 213 4.05 -1.83 -7.24
CA TYR A 213 4.51 -2.55 -6.05
C TYR A 213 5.88 -2.02 -5.59
N ASN A 214 6.85 -1.91 -6.48
CA ASN A 214 8.19 -1.38 -6.21
C ASN A 214 8.15 0.05 -5.64
N ARG A 215 7.24 0.89 -6.14
CA ARG A 215 7.01 2.22 -5.55
C ARG A 215 6.54 2.12 -4.10
N THR A 216 5.69 1.15 -3.79
CA THR A 216 5.23 0.93 -2.41
C THR A 216 6.37 0.41 -1.54
N VAL A 217 7.15 -0.57 -2.04
CA VAL A 217 8.38 -1.06 -1.40
C VAL A 217 9.32 0.11 -1.06
N ARG A 218 9.58 0.99 -2.05
CA ARG A 218 10.45 2.16 -1.87
C ARG A 218 9.93 3.13 -0.82
N THR A 219 8.63 3.47 -0.84
CA THR A 219 8.08 4.51 0.04
C THR A 219 7.74 4.00 1.44
N GLU A 220 7.31 2.76 1.59
CA GLU A 220 6.84 2.22 2.86
C GLU A 220 7.90 1.44 3.63
N TRP A 221 8.97 1.03 2.95
CA TRP A 221 10.04 0.24 3.56
C TRP A 221 11.43 0.79 3.26
N LEU A 222 12.02 0.55 2.07
CA LEU A 222 13.43 0.88 1.79
C LEU A 222 13.79 2.36 2.07
N GLY A 223 12.95 3.31 1.68
CA GLY A 223 13.21 4.73 1.93
C GLY A 223 13.01 5.20 3.38
N ARG A 224 12.84 4.28 4.33
CA ARG A 224 12.60 4.59 5.75
C ARG A 224 13.64 4.07 6.71
N TYR A 225 14.46 3.15 6.27
CA TYR A 225 15.45 2.48 7.10
C TYR A 225 16.84 2.60 6.48
N HIS A 226 17.84 2.66 7.33
CA HIS A 226 19.24 2.49 6.95
C HIS A 226 19.71 1.16 7.52
N PHE A 227 20.02 0.23 6.65
CA PHE A 227 20.39 -1.12 7.02
C PHE A 227 21.89 -1.27 7.15
N LYS A 228 22.34 -2.06 8.11
CA LYS A 228 23.78 -2.30 8.36
C LYS A 228 24.29 -3.54 7.66
N SER A 229 23.42 -4.54 7.43
CA SER A 229 23.81 -5.79 6.78
C SER A 229 22.72 -6.31 5.84
N ILE A 230 23.10 -7.23 4.96
CA ILE A 230 22.17 -7.85 4.00
C ILE A 230 21.13 -8.73 4.71
N GLU A 231 21.52 -9.39 5.80
CA GLU A 231 20.65 -10.22 6.62
C GLU A 231 19.55 -9.36 7.26
N GLU A 232 19.91 -8.18 7.77
CA GLU A 232 18.94 -7.22 8.31
C GLU A 232 17.94 -6.79 7.24
N VAL A 233 18.40 -6.51 6.00
CA VAL A 233 17.52 -6.17 4.88
C VAL A 233 16.56 -7.32 4.58
N GLN A 234 17.05 -8.57 4.51
CA GLN A 234 16.23 -9.74 4.20
C GLN A 234 15.19 -10.01 5.31
N ASP A 235 15.55 -9.88 6.57
CA ASP A 235 14.63 -10.02 7.69
C ASP A 235 13.51 -8.98 7.65
N HIS A 236 13.87 -7.74 7.36
CA HIS A 236 12.91 -6.66 7.18
C HIS A 236 12.02 -6.89 5.95
N ALA A 237 12.58 -7.38 4.84
CA ALA A 237 11.83 -7.72 3.63
C ALA A 237 10.74 -8.73 3.94
N THR A 238 11.07 -9.79 4.66
CA THR A 238 10.16 -10.87 5.03
C THR A 238 8.99 -10.34 5.88
N ARG A 239 9.27 -9.55 6.91
CA ARG A 239 8.24 -8.94 7.78
C ARG A 239 7.37 -7.94 7.02
N TRP A 240 7.98 -7.12 6.18
CA TRP A 240 7.26 -6.15 5.37
C TRP A 240 6.35 -6.84 4.35
N LEU A 241 6.83 -7.88 3.68
CA LEU A 241 6.07 -8.68 2.72
C LEU A 241 4.85 -9.32 3.37
N TRP A 242 5.03 -9.88 4.56
CA TRP A 242 3.91 -10.41 5.34
C TRP A 242 2.85 -9.33 5.64
N THR A 243 3.28 -8.17 6.12
CA THR A 243 2.38 -7.03 6.40
C THR A 243 1.69 -6.54 5.13
N TYR A 244 2.41 -6.46 4.02
CA TYR A 244 1.86 -6.06 2.73
C TYR A 244 0.75 -7.01 2.28
N ASN A 245 0.97 -8.30 2.37
CA ASN A 245 0.01 -9.31 1.91
C ASN A 245 -1.21 -9.45 2.85
N ASN A 246 -1.01 -9.35 4.16
CA ASN A 246 -2.05 -9.67 5.14
C ASN A 246 -2.78 -8.44 5.70
N GLU A 247 -2.11 -7.31 5.85
CA GLU A 247 -2.64 -6.16 6.58
C GLU A 247 -2.84 -4.91 5.71
N ARG A 248 -2.15 -4.81 4.57
CA ARG A 248 -2.19 -3.62 3.74
C ARG A 248 -3.32 -3.68 2.71
N PRO A 249 -4.35 -2.81 2.82
CA PRO A 249 -5.36 -2.72 1.78
C PRO A 249 -4.76 -2.26 0.44
N ASN A 250 -5.23 -2.81 -0.66
CA ASN A 250 -4.80 -2.44 -2.00
C ASN A 250 -5.99 -1.88 -2.80
N MET A 251 -5.89 -0.60 -3.18
CA MET A 251 -6.95 0.10 -3.91
C MET A 251 -7.23 -0.51 -5.28
N GLY A 252 -6.23 -1.14 -5.90
CA GLY A 252 -6.36 -1.78 -7.23
C GLY A 252 -7.19 -3.06 -7.23
N ILE A 253 -7.49 -3.61 -6.04
CA ILE A 253 -8.31 -4.82 -5.85
C ILE A 253 -9.48 -4.56 -4.88
N GLY A 254 -10.08 -3.37 -4.98
CA GLY A 254 -11.26 -3.01 -4.19
C GLY A 254 -11.00 -2.75 -2.70
N GLY A 255 -9.77 -2.43 -2.33
CA GLY A 255 -9.41 -2.14 -0.93
C GLY A 255 -9.26 -3.38 -0.04
N MET A 256 -9.28 -4.57 -0.61
CA MET A 256 -8.93 -5.81 0.08
C MET A 256 -7.42 -5.93 0.24
N THR A 257 -6.96 -6.77 1.15
CA THR A 257 -5.57 -7.22 1.16
C THR A 257 -5.35 -8.29 0.07
N PRO A 258 -4.10 -8.49 -0.41
CA PRO A 258 -3.78 -9.55 -1.36
C PRO A 258 -4.32 -10.92 -0.92
N ILE A 259 -4.13 -11.30 0.34
CA ILE A 259 -4.61 -12.59 0.89
C ILE A 259 -6.14 -12.65 0.97
N GLN A 260 -6.82 -11.54 1.29
CA GLN A 260 -8.29 -11.52 1.26
C GLN A 260 -8.82 -11.74 -0.16
N LYS A 261 -8.19 -11.12 -1.16
CA LYS A 261 -8.56 -11.33 -2.57
C LYS A 261 -8.32 -12.76 -3.01
N LEU A 262 -7.21 -13.38 -2.57
CA LEU A 262 -6.91 -14.78 -2.86
C LEU A 262 -7.96 -15.73 -2.27
N LYS A 263 -8.37 -15.48 -1.02
CA LYS A 263 -9.38 -16.31 -0.34
C LYS A 263 -10.81 -16.15 -0.90
N ALA A 264 -11.05 -15.09 -1.67
CA ALA A 264 -12.33 -14.80 -2.29
C ALA A 264 -12.42 -15.28 -3.75
N ALA A 265 -11.33 -15.84 -4.30
CA ALA A 265 -11.25 -16.39 -5.65
C ALA A 265 -11.49 -17.88 -5.66
#